data_cbf7d82575cfef43d5a1df018699a45d
#
_entry.id   cbf7d82575cfef43d5a1df018699a45d
#
_cell.length_a   1.000
_cell.length_b   1.000
_cell.length_c   1.000
_cell.angle_alpha   90.00
_cell.angle_beta   90.00
_cell.angle_gamma   90.00
#
_symmetry.space_group_name_H-M   'P 1'
#
loop_
_entity.id
_entity.type
_entity.pdbx_description
1 polymer ?
#
loop_
_entity_poly.entity_id
_entity_poly.type
_entity_poly.pdbx_seq_one_letter_code
_entity_poly.pdbx_strand_id
1 'polypeptide(L)'
;MSDMTERLAVARKKAEALKSEIAKAQNDKKDCSIQEAAAQIDLKNLGPGLKARRVLKGHFGKVYAMHWSGDNQNLVSASQDGKLIIWNGYTTNKVQAIPLRSSWVMTCAFEPTQGRFVACGGLDNLCSIYELGQSTVMRATRELAAHDGYLSCCRFVNQESILTSSGDSTCIIWDVEMGVTTAHFTDHGGDVMSVSILPSVDKNVFVSGSCDSLAKVWDIREGKCVQTFQGHESDINSVMFFPDGKAFGTGSDDSSCRLFDMRCYGEANYFGNDKVRCDLT
;
A
#
# COMPACT_ATOMS: atom_id res chain seq x y z
N MET A 1 20.52 17.89 44.54
CA MET A 1 19.51 18.52 43.67
C MET A 1 20.14 19.34 42.55
N SER A 2 21.27 20.04 42.72
CA SER A 2 21.91 20.86 41.67
C SER A 2 22.45 20.02 40.50
N ASP A 3 23.07 18.88 40.76
CA ASP A 3 23.66 18.01 39.72
C ASP A 3 22.61 17.47 38.73
N MET A 4 21.41 17.13 39.20
CA MET A 4 20.35 16.59 38.33
C MET A 4 19.74 17.68 37.41
N THR A 5 19.64 18.89 37.92
CA THR A 5 19.15 20.05 37.15
C THR A 5 20.14 20.44 36.05
N GLU A 6 21.42 20.39 36.36
CA GLU A 6 22.50 20.68 35.41
C GLU A 6 22.60 19.62 34.29
N ARG A 7 22.52 18.33 34.67
CA ARG A 7 22.46 17.23 33.69
C ARG A 7 21.23 17.33 32.78
N LEU A 8 20.09 17.75 33.30
CA LEU A 8 18.86 17.93 32.54
C LEU A 8 18.98 19.12 31.57
N ALA A 9 19.62 20.19 31.97
CA ALA A 9 19.89 21.35 31.11
C ALA A 9 20.87 20.98 29.97
N VAL A 10 21.92 20.22 30.26
CA VAL A 10 22.86 19.71 29.25
C VAL A 10 22.17 18.79 28.27
N ALA A 11 21.32 17.87 28.74
CA ALA A 11 20.57 16.95 27.87
C ALA A 11 19.58 17.70 26.96
N ARG A 12 18.89 18.72 27.48
CA ARG A 12 18.00 19.58 26.66
C ARG A 12 18.76 20.31 25.57
N LYS A 13 19.89 20.93 25.90
CA LYS A 13 20.74 21.64 24.95
C LYS A 13 21.26 20.71 23.84
N LYS A 14 21.63 19.47 24.21
CA LYS A 14 22.05 18.46 23.25
C LYS A 14 20.90 18.00 22.35
N ALA A 15 19.70 17.85 22.89
CA ALA A 15 18.50 17.51 22.12
C ALA A 15 18.12 18.61 21.10
N GLU A 16 18.23 19.89 21.49
CA GLU A 16 17.99 21.01 20.58
C GLU A 16 19.03 21.11 19.48
N ALA A 17 20.31 20.88 19.80
CA ALA A 17 21.38 20.83 18.80
C ALA A 17 21.14 19.70 17.78
N LEU A 18 20.80 18.49 18.25
CA LEU A 18 20.49 17.36 17.38
C LEU A 18 19.24 17.62 16.52
N LYS A 19 18.20 18.25 17.05
CA LYS A 19 17.02 18.65 16.25
C LYS A 19 17.39 19.62 15.13
N SER A 20 18.26 20.60 15.42
CA SER A 20 18.76 21.54 14.41
C SER A 20 19.59 20.84 13.33
N GLU A 21 20.45 19.90 13.71
CA GLU A 21 21.25 19.11 12.76
C GLU A 21 20.37 18.23 11.88
N ILE A 22 19.35 17.58 12.45
CA ILE A 22 18.35 16.79 11.71
C ILE A 22 17.61 17.66 10.70
N ALA A 23 17.10 18.82 11.14
CA ALA A 23 16.38 19.75 10.26
C ALA A 23 17.28 20.24 9.10
N LYS A 24 18.55 20.52 9.38
CA LYS A 24 19.52 20.88 8.33
C LYS A 24 19.76 19.74 7.35
N ALA A 25 20.01 18.53 7.85
CA ALA A 25 20.24 17.35 7.01
C ALA A 25 19.00 16.98 6.16
N GLN A 26 17.79 17.19 6.68
CA GLN A 26 16.56 17.03 5.94
C GLN A 26 16.42 18.06 4.82
N ASN A 27 16.74 19.33 5.12
CA ASN A 27 16.69 20.40 4.13
C ASN A 27 17.73 20.25 3.02
N ASP A 28 18.93 19.77 3.36
CA ASP A 28 20.00 19.49 2.40
C ASP A 28 19.66 18.31 1.46
N LYS A 29 18.71 17.45 1.84
CA LYS A 29 18.22 16.35 1.01
C LYS A 29 17.00 16.71 0.17
N LYS A 30 16.38 17.87 0.37
CA LYS A 30 15.32 18.35 -0.52
C LYS A 30 15.93 18.70 -1.87
N ASP A 31 15.55 17.94 -2.89
CA ASP A 31 15.80 18.25 -4.29
C ASP A 31 14.92 19.45 -4.73
N CYS A 32 14.82 19.70 -6.01
CA CYS A 32 13.87 20.68 -6.52
C CYS A 32 12.41 20.32 -6.19
N SER A 33 11.54 21.30 -6.07
CA SER A 33 10.10 21.05 -5.96
C SER A 33 9.56 20.40 -7.25
N ILE A 34 8.45 19.64 -7.12
CA ILE A 34 7.79 19.07 -8.31
C ILE A 34 7.39 20.16 -9.29
N GLN A 35 7.01 21.36 -8.82
CA GLN A 35 6.67 22.50 -9.65
C GLN A 35 7.87 22.99 -10.46
N GLU A 36 9.06 23.04 -9.85
CA GLU A 36 10.30 23.42 -10.54
C GLU A 36 10.74 22.35 -11.53
N ALA A 37 10.65 21.08 -11.18
CA ALA A 37 10.92 19.96 -12.08
C ALA A 37 9.93 19.93 -13.25
N ALA A 38 8.63 20.15 -12.99
CA ALA A 38 7.61 20.19 -14.02
C ALA A 38 7.69 21.41 -14.94
N ALA A 39 8.22 22.54 -14.47
CA ALA A 39 8.44 23.72 -15.30
C ALA A 39 9.45 23.48 -16.44
N GLN A 40 10.31 22.48 -16.32
CA GLN A 40 11.27 22.09 -17.35
C GLN A 40 10.68 21.12 -18.39
N ILE A 41 9.47 20.61 -18.16
CA ILE A 41 8.79 19.64 -19.03
C ILE A 41 7.69 20.37 -19.80
N ASP A 42 7.73 20.30 -21.14
CA ASP A 42 6.63 20.83 -21.97
C ASP A 42 5.41 19.93 -21.86
N LEU A 43 4.52 20.25 -20.89
CA LEU A 43 3.28 19.54 -20.62
C LEU A 43 2.28 19.58 -21.80
N LYS A 44 2.46 20.51 -22.74
CA LYS A 44 1.60 20.62 -23.96
C LYS A 44 1.79 19.45 -24.91
N ASN A 45 2.91 18.74 -24.81
CA ASN A 45 3.26 17.59 -25.65
C ASN A 45 3.02 16.23 -24.98
N LEU A 46 2.34 16.15 -23.85
CA LEU A 46 1.93 14.90 -23.17
C LEU A 46 0.86 14.13 -23.95
N GLY A 47 0.96 14.03 -25.26
CA GLY A 47 0.19 13.14 -26.10
C GLY A 47 -1.35 13.16 -25.89
N PRO A 48 -2.10 12.42 -26.67
CA PRO A 48 -3.56 12.34 -26.49
C PRO A 48 -3.88 11.64 -25.15
N GLY A 49 -4.85 12.20 -24.41
CA GLY A 49 -5.33 11.65 -23.13
C GLY A 49 -5.61 10.14 -23.18
N LEU A 50 -5.69 9.50 -22.03
CA LEU A 50 -5.94 8.07 -21.89
C LEU A 50 -7.13 7.62 -22.73
N LYS A 51 -6.93 6.58 -23.55
CA LYS A 51 -7.98 5.95 -24.37
C LYS A 51 -8.13 4.49 -23.95
N ALA A 52 -9.39 4.04 -23.81
CA ALA A 52 -9.68 2.64 -23.59
C ALA A 52 -9.19 1.82 -24.80
N ARG A 53 -8.24 0.92 -24.58
CA ARG A 53 -7.69 0.07 -25.64
C ARG A 53 -8.44 -1.24 -25.76
N ARG A 54 -8.85 -1.82 -24.63
CA ARG A 54 -9.51 -3.14 -24.54
C ARG A 54 -10.54 -3.12 -23.41
N VAL A 55 -11.53 -3.97 -23.55
CA VAL A 55 -12.53 -4.22 -22.50
C VAL A 55 -12.48 -5.71 -22.15
N LEU A 56 -12.20 -6.02 -20.91
CA LEU A 56 -12.17 -7.37 -20.38
C LEU A 56 -13.58 -7.74 -19.90
N LYS A 57 -14.35 -8.47 -20.74
CA LYS A 57 -15.74 -8.81 -20.44
C LYS A 57 -15.86 -10.17 -19.80
N GLY A 58 -16.53 -10.27 -18.64
CA GLY A 58 -16.77 -11.57 -18.07
C GLY A 58 -17.14 -11.63 -16.59
N HIS A 59 -17.00 -10.54 -15.85
CA HIS A 59 -17.64 -10.38 -14.55
C HIS A 59 -19.10 -9.97 -14.68
N PHE A 60 -19.94 -10.45 -13.76
CA PHE A 60 -21.37 -10.13 -13.68
C PHE A 60 -21.70 -9.22 -12.50
N GLY A 61 -20.73 -8.94 -11.64
CA GLY A 61 -20.84 -8.06 -10.49
C GLY A 61 -19.82 -6.93 -10.54
N LYS A 62 -19.84 -6.07 -9.51
CA LYS A 62 -18.86 -5.00 -9.34
C LYS A 62 -17.48 -5.58 -9.17
N VAL A 63 -16.47 -5.01 -9.86
CA VAL A 63 -15.05 -5.33 -9.68
C VAL A 63 -14.49 -4.42 -8.59
N TYR A 64 -13.99 -5.01 -7.51
CA TYR A 64 -13.47 -4.26 -6.36
C TYR A 64 -11.95 -4.11 -6.39
N ALA A 65 -11.25 -5.09 -6.94
CA ALA A 65 -9.81 -5.08 -6.96
C ALA A 65 -9.25 -5.67 -8.25
N MET A 66 -8.08 -5.21 -8.62
CA MET A 66 -7.29 -5.79 -9.71
C MET A 66 -5.79 -5.63 -9.43
N HIS A 67 -5.00 -6.55 -9.97
CA HIS A 67 -3.55 -6.50 -9.85
C HIS A 67 -2.87 -7.16 -11.06
N TRP A 68 -1.79 -6.53 -11.55
CA TRP A 68 -0.97 -7.09 -12.63
C TRP A 68 -0.02 -8.17 -12.11
N SER A 69 0.25 -9.17 -12.94
CA SER A 69 1.34 -10.11 -12.71
C SER A 69 2.70 -9.44 -12.95
N GLY A 70 3.75 -9.98 -12.35
CA GLY A 70 5.10 -9.43 -12.49
C GLY A 70 5.67 -9.49 -13.89
N ASP A 71 5.16 -10.39 -14.75
CA ASP A 71 5.52 -10.50 -16.17
C ASP A 71 4.83 -9.47 -17.08
N ASN A 72 3.94 -8.65 -16.51
CA ASN A 72 3.12 -7.66 -17.22
C ASN A 72 2.22 -8.25 -18.34
N GLN A 73 1.96 -9.56 -18.32
CA GLN A 73 1.11 -10.22 -19.32
C GLN A 73 -0.29 -10.52 -18.79
N ASN A 74 -0.37 -10.93 -17.54
CA ASN A 74 -1.63 -11.33 -16.93
C ASN A 74 -2.11 -10.30 -15.90
N LEU A 75 -3.40 -10.28 -15.69
CA LEU A 75 -4.10 -9.44 -14.74
C LEU A 75 -5.08 -10.30 -13.96
N VAL A 76 -5.12 -10.17 -12.64
CA VAL A 76 -6.17 -10.73 -11.80
C VAL A 76 -7.19 -9.66 -11.46
N SER A 77 -8.46 -10.01 -11.49
CA SER A 77 -9.56 -9.15 -11.01
C SER A 77 -10.46 -9.92 -10.06
N ALA A 78 -10.93 -9.24 -9.02
CA ALA A 78 -11.83 -9.75 -8.01
C ALA A 78 -13.17 -9.03 -8.07
N SER A 79 -14.27 -9.78 -8.05
CA SER A 79 -15.60 -9.23 -8.22
C SER A 79 -16.63 -9.80 -7.22
N GLN A 80 -17.66 -9.01 -6.96
CA GLN A 80 -18.81 -9.38 -6.14
C GLN A 80 -19.60 -10.58 -6.71
N ASP A 81 -19.34 -10.99 -7.95
CA ASP A 81 -19.92 -12.22 -8.52
C ASP A 81 -19.30 -13.50 -7.92
N GLY A 82 -18.44 -13.36 -6.91
CA GLY A 82 -17.78 -14.48 -6.23
C GLY A 82 -16.70 -15.15 -7.05
N LYS A 83 -16.01 -14.41 -7.93
CA LYS A 83 -14.96 -14.96 -8.78
C LYS A 83 -13.72 -14.08 -8.80
N LEU A 84 -12.56 -14.74 -8.84
CA LEU A 84 -11.34 -14.17 -9.39
C LEU A 84 -11.25 -14.60 -10.86
N ILE A 85 -10.96 -13.65 -11.74
CA ILE A 85 -10.67 -13.97 -13.14
C ILE A 85 -9.26 -13.51 -13.45
N ILE A 86 -8.49 -14.42 -14.05
CA ILE A 86 -7.17 -14.12 -14.59
C ILE A 86 -7.31 -13.92 -16.09
N TRP A 87 -6.82 -12.79 -16.55
CA TRP A 87 -6.91 -12.35 -17.92
C TRP A 87 -5.53 -12.25 -18.54
N ASN A 88 -5.44 -12.57 -19.81
CA ASN A 88 -4.31 -12.09 -20.60
C ASN A 88 -4.60 -10.66 -21.07
N GLY A 89 -3.79 -9.69 -20.62
CA GLY A 89 -3.97 -8.27 -20.87
C GLY A 89 -3.85 -7.87 -22.34
N TYR A 90 -3.21 -8.68 -23.16
CA TYR A 90 -3.00 -8.41 -24.59
C TYR A 90 -4.06 -9.05 -25.49
N THR A 91 -4.49 -10.26 -25.19
CA THR A 91 -5.47 -10.98 -26.02
C THR A 91 -6.90 -10.84 -25.53
N THR A 92 -7.11 -10.30 -24.31
CA THR A 92 -8.40 -10.21 -23.60
C THR A 92 -9.01 -11.56 -23.21
N ASN A 93 -8.29 -12.65 -23.43
CA ASN A 93 -8.76 -13.98 -23.10
C ASN A 93 -8.75 -14.19 -21.59
N LYS A 94 -9.76 -14.90 -21.09
CA LYS A 94 -9.77 -15.44 -19.74
C LYS A 94 -8.81 -16.62 -19.72
N VAL A 95 -7.74 -16.52 -18.95
CA VAL A 95 -6.79 -17.61 -18.72
C VAL A 95 -7.40 -18.60 -17.74
N GLN A 96 -8.00 -18.07 -16.67
CA GLN A 96 -8.56 -18.89 -15.60
C GLN A 96 -9.67 -18.13 -14.85
N ALA A 97 -10.64 -18.86 -14.32
CA ALA A 97 -11.67 -18.31 -13.42
C ALA A 97 -11.74 -19.18 -12.17
N ILE A 98 -11.57 -18.57 -11.01
CA ILE A 98 -11.52 -19.21 -9.70
C ILE A 98 -12.77 -18.83 -8.94
N PRO A 99 -13.65 -19.78 -8.58
CA PRO A 99 -14.78 -19.49 -7.71
C PRO A 99 -14.28 -19.24 -6.29
N LEU A 100 -14.77 -18.17 -5.68
CA LEU A 100 -14.45 -17.77 -4.32
C LEU A 100 -15.48 -18.33 -3.33
N ARG A 101 -15.04 -18.56 -2.10
CA ARG A 101 -15.89 -18.97 -0.99
C ARG A 101 -16.80 -17.83 -0.52
N SER A 102 -16.27 -16.62 -0.48
CA SER A 102 -17.00 -15.39 -0.18
C SER A 102 -17.12 -14.51 -1.42
N SER A 103 -18.29 -13.93 -1.65
CA SER A 103 -18.48 -12.93 -2.71
C SER A 103 -18.05 -11.52 -2.30
N TRP A 104 -17.84 -11.27 -1.01
CA TRP A 104 -17.42 -9.97 -0.49
C TRP A 104 -15.90 -9.83 -0.47
N VAL A 105 -15.31 -9.88 -1.65
CA VAL A 105 -13.86 -9.72 -1.86
C VAL A 105 -13.51 -8.25 -2.05
N MET A 106 -12.52 -7.76 -1.29
CA MET A 106 -12.08 -6.36 -1.31
C MET A 106 -10.71 -6.20 -1.94
N THR A 107 -9.90 -7.25 -1.96
CA THR A 107 -8.53 -7.18 -2.46
C THR A 107 -8.14 -8.43 -3.23
N CYS A 108 -7.20 -8.25 -4.16
CA CYS A 108 -6.50 -9.36 -4.81
C CYS A 108 -5.06 -8.97 -5.14
N ALA A 109 -4.20 -9.98 -5.22
CA ALA A 109 -2.80 -9.80 -5.57
C ALA A 109 -2.26 -10.96 -6.39
N PHE A 110 -1.37 -10.64 -7.33
CA PHE A 110 -0.50 -11.59 -8.01
C PHE A 110 0.84 -11.67 -7.29
N GLU A 111 1.40 -12.86 -7.22
CA GLU A 111 2.78 -13.07 -6.82
C GLU A 111 3.72 -12.50 -7.91
N PRO A 112 4.69 -11.62 -7.53
CA PRO A 112 5.41 -10.80 -8.51
C PRO A 112 6.56 -11.50 -9.24
N THR A 113 7.07 -12.65 -8.77
CA THR A 113 8.27 -13.30 -9.33
C THR A 113 7.93 -14.30 -10.43
N GLN A 114 7.20 -15.34 -10.10
CA GLN A 114 6.86 -16.43 -11.04
C GLN A 114 5.40 -16.36 -11.50
N GLY A 115 4.56 -15.56 -10.85
CA GLY A 115 3.14 -15.51 -11.15
C GLY A 115 2.40 -16.83 -10.87
N ARG A 116 2.94 -17.64 -9.95
CA ARG A 116 2.40 -18.96 -9.60
C ARG A 116 1.20 -18.88 -8.67
N PHE A 117 1.18 -17.87 -7.80
CA PHE A 117 0.15 -17.69 -6.81
C PHE A 117 -0.67 -16.42 -7.04
N VAL A 118 -1.93 -16.50 -6.67
CA VAL A 118 -2.80 -15.34 -6.50
C VAL A 118 -3.44 -15.41 -5.11
N ALA A 119 -3.60 -14.24 -4.49
CA ALA A 119 -4.26 -14.12 -3.20
C ALA A 119 -5.49 -13.23 -3.32
N CYS A 120 -6.46 -13.42 -2.44
CA CYS A 120 -7.60 -12.53 -2.26
C CYS A 120 -8.11 -12.58 -0.82
N GLY A 121 -8.92 -11.59 -0.47
CA GLY A 121 -9.60 -11.54 0.82
C GLY A 121 -10.62 -10.41 0.88
N GLY A 122 -11.37 -10.35 1.97
CA GLY A 122 -12.42 -9.36 2.15
C GLY A 122 -13.13 -9.51 3.49
N LEU A 123 -14.46 -9.46 3.47
CA LEU A 123 -15.30 -9.48 4.68
C LEU A 123 -15.32 -10.83 5.41
N ASP A 124 -14.70 -11.86 4.87
CA ASP A 124 -14.52 -13.15 5.54
C ASP A 124 -13.31 -13.17 6.49
N ASN A 125 -12.56 -12.07 6.58
CA ASN A 125 -11.35 -11.89 7.39
C ASN A 125 -10.19 -12.85 7.02
N LEU A 126 -10.32 -13.57 5.90
CA LEU A 126 -9.33 -14.56 5.46
C LEU A 126 -8.52 -14.04 4.29
N CYS A 127 -7.23 -14.38 4.25
CA CYS A 127 -6.45 -14.30 3.05
C CYS A 127 -6.36 -15.68 2.40
N SER A 128 -7.05 -15.87 1.28
CA SER A 128 -7.06 -17.12 0.53
C SER A 128 -6.03 -17.08 -0.58
N ILE A 129 -5.16 -18.07 -0.63
CA ILE A 129 -4.09 -18.21 -1.64
C ILE A 129 -4.43 -19.36 -2.57
N TYR A 130 -4.33 -19.12 -3.87
CA TYR A 130 -4.59 -20.08 -4.93
C TYR A 130 -3.35 -20.27 -5.78
N GLU A 131 -3.02 -21.53 -6.09
CA GLU A 131 -1.96 -21.89 -7.01
C GLU A 131 -2.52 -22.03 -8.43
N LEU A 132 -1.89 -21.40 -9.40
CA LEU A 132 -2.33 -21.40 -10.79
C LEU A 132 -1.78 -22.62 -11.55
N GLY A 133 -2.55 -23.12 -12.50
CA GLY A 133 -2.07 -24.12 -13.48
C GLY A 133 -2.17 -25.58 -13.07
N GLN A 134 -2.55 -25.92 -11.84
CA GLN A 134 -2.47 -27.33 -11.38
C GLN A 134 -3.77 -28.14 -11.39
N SER A 135 -4.95 -27.55 -11.54
CA SER A 135 -6.19 -28.33 -11.39
C SER A 135 -7.40 -27.76 -12.11
N THR A 136 -8.28 -28.63 -12.57
CA THR A 136 -9.63 -28.29 -13.03
C THR A 136 -10.54 -27.88 -11.88
N VAL A 137 -10.24 -28.26 -10.63
CA VAL A 137 -10.98 -27.87 -9.42
C VAL A 137 -10.09 -26.97 -8.58
N MET A 138 -10.35 -25.67 -8.67
CA MET A 138 -9.62 -24.66 -7.91
C MET A 138 -10.13 -24.60 -6.48
N ARG A 139 -9.26 -25.00 -5.55
CA ARG A 139 -9.43 -24.77 -4.11
C ARG A 139 -8.28 -23.88 -3.63
N ALA A 140 -8.55 -23.14 -2.55
CA ALA A 140 -7.48 -22.39 -1.87
C ALA A 140 -6.42 -23.38 -1.38
N THR A 141 -5.18 -23.12 -1.74
CA THR A 141 -4.00 -23.88 -1.27
C THR A 141 -3.74 -23.58 0.19
N ARG A 142 -4.00 -22.34 0.60
CA ARG A 142 -3.92 -21.86 1.99
C ARG A 142 -5.05 -20.89 2.28
N GLU A 143 -5.54 -20.92 3.51
CA GLU A 143 -6.44 -19.92 4.10
C GLU A 143 -5.74 -19.38 5.36
N LEU A 144 -5.31 -18.12 5.31
CA LEU A 144 -4.58 -17.46 6.38
C LEU A 144 -5.58 -16.74 7.28
N ALA A 145 -5.69 -17.19 8.53
CA ALA A 145 -6.70 -16.75 9.48
C ALA A 145 -6.05 -16.32 10.80
N ALA A 146 -5.91 -15.01 11.01
CA ALA A 146 -5.53 -14.41 12.30
C ALA A 146 -6.04 -12.97 12.43
N HIS A 147 -6.57 -12.38 11.35
CA HIS A 147 -7.21 -11.09 11.44
C HIS A 147 -8.60 -11.21 12.08
N ASP A 148 -8.91 -10.27 12.98
CA ASP A 148 -10.22 -10.15 13.63
C ASP A 148 -11.19 -9.25 12.85
N GLY A 149 -10.71 -8.51 11.85
CA GLY A 149 -11.45 -7.62 10.96
C GLY A 149 -11.32 -8.01 9.50
N TYR A 150 -12.07 -7.34 8.63
CA TYR A 150 -12.03 -7.57 7.19
C TYR A 150 -10.65 -7.34 6.58
N LEU A 151 -10.32 -8.10 5.56
CA LEU A 151 -9.08 -7.93 4.82
C LEU A 151 -9.22 -6.79 3.78
N SER A 152 -8.55 -5.68 4.02
CA SER A 152 -8.61 -4.49 3.16
C SER A 152 -7.64 -4.56 1.98
N CYS A 153 -6.42 -5.04 2.22
CA CYS A 153 -5.40 -5.16 1.18
C CYS A 153 -4.48 -6.36 1.43
N CYS A 154 -3.98 -6.96 0.36
CA CYS A 154 -2.94 -7.98 0.42
C CYS A 154 -1.89 -7.72 -0.67
N ARG A 155 -0.61 -8.01 -0.39
CA ARG A 155 0.50 -7.88 -1.35
C ARG A 155 1.56 -8.93 -1.07
N PHE A 156 1.97 -9.68 -2.07
CA PHE A 156 3.11 -10.58 -1.93
C PHE A 156 4.41 -9.79 -1.80
N VAL A 157 5.16 -10.06 -0.76
CA VAL A 157 6.53 -9.54 -0.59
C VAL A 157 7.46 -10.28 -1.56
N ASN A 158 7.36 -11.59 -1.54
CA ASN A 158 8.06 -12.51 -2.43
C ASN A 158 7.21 -13.78 -2.62
N GLN A 159 7.80 -14.87 -3.10
CA GLN A 159 7.12 -16.15 -3.32
C GLN A 159 6.70 -16.84 -2.00
N GLU A 160 7.44 -16.59 -0.93
CA GLU A 160 7.28 -17.25 0.37
C GLU A 160 6.49 -16.40 1.37
N SER A 161 6.34 -15.10 1.13
CA SER A 161 5.76 -14.18 2.11
C SER A 161 4.70 -13.27 1.50
N ILE A 162 3.61 -13.07 2.25
CA ILE A 162 2.53 -12.13 1.90
C ILE A 162 2.25 -11.19 3.08
N LEU A 163 2.06 -9.91 2.75
CA LEU A 163 1.63 -8.86 3.65
C LEU A 163 0.13 -8.64 3.50
N THR A 164 -0.58 -8.55 4.61
CA THR A 164 -2.02 -8.24 4.66
C THR A 164 -2.28 -7.06 5.58
N SER A 165 -3.32 -6.29 5.28
CA SER A 165 -3.86 -5.23 6.14
C SER A 165 -5.34 -5.44 6.39
N SER A 166 -5.82 -4.97 7.53
CA SER A 166 -7.17 -5.28 8.00
C SER A 166 -7.87 -4.11 8.70
N GLY A 167 -9.20 -4.18 8.75
CA GLY A 167 -10.06 -3.36 9.58
C GLY A 167 -9.91 -3.61 11.09
N ASP A 168 -9.06 -4.54 11.51
CA ASP A 168 -8.65 -4.71 12.91
C ASP A 168 -7.50 -3.78 13.32
N SER A 169 -7.15 -2.81 12.48
CA SER A 169 -6.06 -1.83 12.67
C SER A 169 -4.65 -2.43 12.60
N THR A 170 -4.50 -3.65 12.10
CA THR A 170 -3.21 -4.34 12.03
C THR A 170 -2.76 -4.65 10.61
N CYS A 171 -1.44 -4.81 10.45
CA CYS A 171 -0.86 -5.46 9.29
C CYS A 171 -0.12 -6.72 9.75
N ILE A 172 -0.17 -7.78 8.94
CA ILE A 172 0.45 -9.06 9.27
C ILE A 172 1.28 -9.54 8.07
N ILE A 173 2.48 -10.04 8.36
CA ILE A 173 3.28 -10.81 7.39
C ILE A 173 3.11 -12.28 7.70
N TRP A 174 2.92 -13.05 6.64
CA TRP A 174 2.71 -14.48 6.69
C TRP A 174 3.76 -15.23 5.88
N ASP A 175 4.11 -16.40 6.37
CA ASP A 175 4.75 -17.43 5.57
C ASP A 175 3.66 -18.16 4.77
N VAL A 176 3.79 -18.15 3.45
CA VAL A 176 2.80 -18.71 2.52
C VAL A 176 2.82 -20.25 2.55
N GLU A 177 4.01 -20.85 2.72
CA GLU A 177 4.15 -22.30 2.72
C GLU A 177 3.64 -22.93 4.02
N MET A 178 4.02 -22.36 5.15
CA MET A 178 3.62 -22.85 6.46
C MET A 178 2.22 -22.38 6.87
N GLY A 179 1.73 -21.25 6.32
CA GLY A 179 0.45 -20.65 6.68
C GLY A 179 0.44 -20.03 8.07
N VAL A 180 1.60 -19.61 8.58
CA VAL A 180 1.77 -19.01 9.91
C VAL A 180 2.14 -17.55 9.82
N THR A 181 1.84 -16.80 10.87
CA THR A 181 2.22 -15.39 11.00
C THR A 181 3.69 -15.28 11.39
N THR A 182 4.43 -14.39 10.71
CA THR A 182 5.84 -14.13 10.98
C THR A 182 6.07 -12.79 11.67
N ALA A 183 5.24 -11.79 11.40
CA ALA A 183 5.30 -10.49 12.04
C ALA A 183 3.92 -9.83 12.13
N HIS A 184 3.70 -9.08 13.22
CA HIS A 184 2.49 -8.30 13.48
C HIS A 184 2.84 -6.83 13.69
N PHE A 185 2.07 -5.92 13.08
CA PHE A 185 2.24 -4.48 13.15
C PHE A 185 0.94 -3.85 13.65
N THR A 186 0.95 -3.28 14.87
CA THR A 186 -0.27 -2.92 15.62
C THR A 186 -0.31 -1.46 16.10
N ASP A 187 0.46 -0.55 15.48
CA ASP A 187 0.61 0.84 15.93
C ASP A 187 -0.42 1.82 15.29
N HIS A 188 -1.30 1.35 14.38
CA HIS A 188 -2.40 2.16 13.87
C HIS A 188 -3.56 2.24 14.87
N GLY A 189 -4.19 3.42 14.93
CA GLY A 189 -5.37 3.69 15.78
C GLY A 189 -6.71 3.44 15.10
N GLY A 190 -6.73 3.09 13.82
CA GLY A 190 -7.92 2.83 13.02
C GLY A 190 -7.67 1.80 11.93
N ASP A 191 -8.71 1.44 11.19
CA ASP A 191 -8.66 0.44 10.12
C ASP A 191 -7.52 0.74 9.14
N VAL A 192 -6.71 -0.26 8.79
CA VAL A 192 -5.68 -0.11 7.77
C VAL A 192 -6.27 -0.45 6.41
N MET A 193 -6.39 0.56 5.54
CA MET A 193 -7.10 0.43 4.27
C MET A 193 -6.23 -0.05 3.12
N SER A 194 -4.95 0.29 3.12
CA SER A 194 -4.06 -0.01 1.99
C SER A 194 -2.62 -0.19 2.45
N VAL A 195 -1.89 -1.05 1.75
CA VAL A 195 -0.45 -1.25 1.93
C VAL A 195 0.28 -1.25 0.60
N SER A 196 1.53 -0.77 0.62
CA SER A 196 2.43 -0.83 -0.52
C SER A 196 3.83 -1.23 -0.07
N ILE A 197 4.45 -2.18 -0.78
CA ILE A 197 5.79 -2.66 -0.49
C ILE A 197 6.79 -1.81 -1.25
N LEU A 198 7.90 -1.47 -0.61
CA LEU A 198 8.99 -0.73 -1.22
C LEU A 198 9.54 -1.50 -2.44
N PRO A 199 9.62 -0.88 -3.64
CA PRO A 199 10.15 -1.52 -4.84
C PRO A 199 11.69 -1.59 -4.81
N SER A 200 12.24 -2.26 -3.82
CA SER A 200 13.68 -2.52 -3.65
C SER A 200 13.97 -4.01 -3.75
N VAL A 201 15.24 -4.36 -3.91
CA VAL A 201 15.67 -5.77 -3.96
C VAL A 201 15.31 -6.51 -2.67
N ASP A 202 15.54 -5.85 -1.53
CA ASP A 202 15.36 -6.48 -0.22
C ASP A 202 13.90 -6.52 0.26
N LYS A 203 13.03 -5.64 -0.27
CA LYS A 203 11.59 -5.55 0.07
C LYS A 203 11.29 -5.59 1.57
N ASN A 204 12.17 -5.01 2.38
CA ASN A 204 12.08 -5.05 3.85
C ASN A 204 11.27 -3.89 4.45
N VAL A 205 10.75 -3.00 3.60
CA VAL A 205 10.00 -1.82 4.03
C VAL A 205 8.66 -1.79 3.33
N PHE A 206 7.61 -1.44 4.06
CA PHE A 206 6.30 -1.16 3.48
C PHE A 206 5.69 0.10 4.08
N VAL A 207 4.73 0.68 3.39
CA VAL A 207 3.90 1.79 3.86
C VAL A 207 2.46 1.31 4.00
N SER A 208 1.77 1.80 5.02
CA SER A 208 0.34 1.60 5.25
C SER A 208 -0.39 2.93 5.34
N GLY A 209 -1.65 2.97 4.92
CA GLY A 209 -2.57 4.08 5.12
C GLY A 209 -3.80 3.62 5.88
N SER A 210 -4.25 4.45 6.84
CA SER A 210 -5.28 4.08 7.79
C SER A 210 -6.35 5.16 7.97
N CYS A 211 -7.50 4.73 8.50
CA CYS A 211 -8.59 5.60 8.94
C CYS A 211 -8.20 6.47 10.15
N ASP A 212 -7.01 6.29 10.73
CA ASP A 212 -6.45 7.22 11.72
C ASP A 212 -5.83 8.48 11.09
N SER A 213 -6.01 8.69 9.77
CA SER A 213 -5.45 9.77 8.96
C SER A 213 -3.92 9.76 8.82
N LEU A 214 -3.26 8.69 9.26
CA LEU A 214 -1.81 8.57 9.23
C LEU A 214 -1.35 7.60 8.14
N ALA A 215 -0.23 7.94 7.51
CA ALA A 215 0.55 6.98 6.75
C ALA A 215 1.78 6.59 7.58
N LYS A 216 2.03 5.30 7.71
CA LYS A 216 3.15 4.76 8.48
C LYS A 216 4.06 3.92 7.61
N VAL A 217 5.35 4.09 7.81
CA VAL A 217 6.39 3.28 7.16
C VAL A 217 6.98 2.32 8.19
N TRP A 218 7.13 1.08 7.79
CA TRP A 218 7.50 -0.03 8.65
C TRP A 218 8.74 -0.75 8.12
N ASP A 219 9.65 -1.15 9.02
CA ASP A 219 10.71 -2.10 8.70
C ASP A 219 10.29 -3.51 9.16
N ILE A 220 10.22 -4.42 8.20
CA ILE A 220 9.78 -5.81 8.43
C ILE A 220 10.76 -6.56 9.36
N ARG A 221 12.05 -6.28 9.25
CA ARG A 221 13.09 -6.94 10.05
C ARG A 221 13.08 -6.49 11.51
N GLU A 222 12.79 -5.19 11.72
CA GLU A 222 12.70 -4.63 13.08
C GLU A 222 11.33 -4.86 13.71
N GLY A 223 10.31 -5.15 12.90
CA GLY A 223 8.95 -5.38 13.38
C GLY A 223 8.26 -4.12 13.93
N LYS A 224 8.68 -2.92 13.50
CA LYS A 224 8.18 -1.64 14.06
C LYS A 224 8.01 -0.55 13.02
N CYS A 225 7.18 0.44 13.40
CA CYS A 225 7.04 1.68 12.67
C CYS A 225 8.35 2.49 12.77
N VAL A 226 8.91 2.85 11.61
CA VAL A 226 10.13 3.67 11.51
C VAL A 226 9.81 5.14 11.22
N GLN A 227 8.69 5.42 10.53
CA GLN A 227 8.26 6.78 10.20
C GLN A 227 6.74 6.90 10.23
N THR A 228 6.23 8.03 10.71
CA THR A 228 4.81 8.36 10.68
C THR A 228 4.63 9.70 9.96
N PHE A 229 3.78 9.72 8.94
CA PHE A 229 3.47 10.90 8.14
C PHE A 229 2.07 11.38 8.46
N GLN A 230 1.97 12.66 8.81
CA GLN A 230 0.74 13.38 9.11
C GLN A 230 0.46 14.37 7.99
N GLY A 231 -0.79 14.72 7.83
CA GLY A 231 -1.21 15.73 6.87
C GLY A 231 -2.66 15.60 6.46
N HIS A 232 -3.14 14.36 6.18
CA HIS A 232 -4.55 14.13 5.87
C HIS A 232 -5.47 14.44 7.08
N GLU A 233 -6.67 14.93 6.77
CA GLU A 233 -7.70 15.28 7.74
C GLU A 233 -8.78 14.21 7.87
N SER A 234 -8.72 13.17 7.03
CA SER A 234 -9.65 12.03 7.04
C SER A 234 -8.95 10.73 6.63
N ASP A 235 -9.71 9.67 6.45
CA ASP A 235 -9.28 8.31 6.17
C ASP A 235 -8.36 8.25 4.95
N ILE A 236 -7.24 7.55 5.06
CA ILE A 236 -6.35 7.27 3.94
C ILE A 236 -6.76 5.94 3.32
N ASN A 237 -7.39 6.00 2.15
CA ASN A 237 -7.92 4.82 1.46
C ASN A 237 -6.91 4.11 0.57
N SER A 238 -5.87 4.81 0.12
CA SER A 238 -4.89 4.25 -0.81
C SER A 238 -3.50 4.80 -0.56
N VAL A 239 -2.50 3.93 -0.64
CA VAL A 239 -1.09 4.29 -0.61
C VAL A 239 -0.31 3.53 -1.68
N MET A 240 0.70 4.17 -2.27
CA MET A 240 1.57 3.53 -3.27
C MET A 240 2.95 4.15 -3.27
N PHE A 241 4.00 3.33 -3.23
CA PHE A 241 5.37 3.81 -3.43
C PHE A 241 5.61 4.24 -4.88
N PHE A 242 6.43 5.25 -5.04
CA PHE A 242 7.06 5.54 -6.32
C PHE A 242 8.09 4.45 -6.67
N PRO A 243 8.32 4.21 -7.98
CA PRO A 243 9.24 3.15 -8.41
C PRO A 243 10.68 3.31 -7.91
N ASP A 244 11.11 4.53 -7.61
CA ASP A 244 12.45 4.83 -7.06
C ASP A 244 12.55 4.58 -5.54
N GLY A 245 11.41 4.34 -4.88
CA GLY A 245 11.33 4.06 -3.45
C GLY A 245 11.64 5.22 -2.52
N LYS A 246 11.81 6.44 -3.04
CA LYS A 246 12.13 7.63 -2.22
C LYS A 246 10.91 8.36 -1.71
N ALA A 247 9.78 8.17 -2.38
CA ALA A 247 8.53 8.84 -2.06
C ALA A 247 7.36 7.86 -2.20
N PHE A 248 6.22 8.22 -1.61
CA PHE A 248 4.95 7.52 -1.80
C PHE A 248 3.80 8.52 -1.91
N GLY A 249 2.78 8.14 -2.66
CA GLY A 249 1.53 8.88 -2.79
C GLY A 249 0.44 8.28 -1.92
N THR A 250 -0.46 9.14 -1.43
CA THR A 250 -1.64 8.77 -0.66
C THR A 250 -2.88 9.41 -1.26
N GLY A 251 -4.02 8.74 -1.13
CA GLY A 251 -5.35 9.27 -1.47
C GLY A 251 -6.29 9.14 -0.27
N SER A 252 -7.05 10.19 0.03
CA SER A 252 -7.86 10.28 1.22
C SER A 252 -9.28 10.78 0.95
N ASP A 253 -10.17 10.49 1.90
CA ASP A 253 -11.56 10.99 1.94
C ASP A 253 -11.62 12.50 2.21
N ASP A 254 -10.52 13.14 2.61
CA ASP A 254 -10.41 14.60 2.65
C ASP A 254 -10.41 15.27 1.26
N SER A 255 -10.68 14.48 0.20
CA SER A 255 -10.70 14.92 -1.20
C SER A 255 -9.33 15.37 -1.73
N SER A 256 -8.26 14.95 -1.09
CA SER A 256 -6.89 15.25 -1.51
C SER A 256 -6.05 14.00 -1.77
N CYS A 257 -5.06 14.17 -2.64
CA CYS A 257 -3.93 13.26 -2.75
C CYS A 257 -2.68 13.99 -2.28
N ARG A 258 -1.79 13.28 -1.61
CA ARG A 258 -0.53 13.84 -1.11
C ARG A 258 0.65 13.01 -1.55
N LEU A 259 1.77 13.67 -1.74
CA LEU A 259 3.07 13.05 -1.99
C LEU A 259 3.96 13.29 -0.78
N PHE A 260 4.48 12.22 -0.22
CA PHE A 260 5.42 12.27 0.90
C PHE A 260 6.81 11.81 0.48
N ASP A 261 7.84 12.57 0.86
CA ASP A 261 9.24 12.20 0.65
C ASP A 261 9.81 11.58 1.93
N MET A 262 10.24 10.33 1.83
CA MET A 262 10.79 9.58 2.96
C MET A 262 12.11 10.16 3.47
N ARG A 263 12.87 10.82 2.62
CA ARG A 263 14.18 11.40 2.95
C ARG A 263 14.05 12.64 3.83
N CYS A 264 12.99 13.43 3.58
CA CYS A 264 12.71 14.69 4.30
C CYS A 264 11.73 14.52 5.47
N TYR A 265 11.14 13.33 5.64
CA TYR A 265 10.11 13.06 6.65
C TYR A 265 8.91 14.01 6.55
N GLY A 266 8.52 14.38 5.34
CA GLY A 266 7.49 15.40 5.16
C GLY A 266 6.73 15.30 3.84
N GLU A 267 5.67 16.12 3.77
CA GLU A 267 4.89 16.30 2.56
C GLU A 267 5.72 17.06 1.52
N ALA A 268 5.86 16.44 0.35
CA ALA A 268 6.53 17.04 -0.79
C ALA A 268 5.55 17.81 -1.69
N ASN A 269 4.30 17.36 -1.79
CA ASN A 269 3.27 18.03 -2.59
C ASN A 269 1.86 17.65 -2.15
N TYR A 270 0.91 18.55 -2.43
CA TYR A 270 -0.51 18.44 -2.15
C TYR A 270 -1.31 18.63 -3.44
N PHE A 271 -2.26 17.75 -3.70
CA PHE A 271 -3.16 17.78 -4.83
C PHE A 271 -4.60 17.73 -4.29
N GLY A 272 -5.21 18.87 -4.08
CA GLY A 272 -6.58 19.00 -3.60
C GLY A 272 -7.42 19.86 -4.53
N ASN A 273 -8.74 19.76 -4.39
CA ASN A 273 -9.67 20.63 -5.11
C ASN A 273 -9.98 21.83 -4.22
N ASP A 274 -9.28 22.95 -4.39
CA ASP A 274 -9.43 24.19 -3.62
C ASP A 274 -10.87 24.76 -3.63
N LYS A 275 -11.78 24.19 -4.44
CA LYS A 275 -13.19 24.60 -4.47
C LYS A 275 -14.02 24.07 -3.30
N VAL A 276 -13.48 23.21 -2.43
CA VAL A 276 -14.20 22.59 -1.29
C VAL A 276 -13.71 23.12 0.06
N ARG A 277 -12.68 23.95 0.12
CA ARG A 277 -12.43 24.78 1.30
C ARG A 277 -13.47 25.86 1.41
N CYS A 278 -14.72 25.48 1.71
CA CYS A 278 -15.68 26.39 2.25
C CYS A 278 -15.22 26.69 3.68
N ASP A 279 -14.78 27.91 3.88
CA ASP A 279 -14.53 28.55 5.15
C ASP A 279 -15.60 28.16 6.18
N LEU A 280 -15.22 27.30 7.11
CA LEU A 280 -15.86 27.21 8.41
C LEU A 280 -14.95 27.97 9.40
N THR A 281 -15.03 29.30 9.32
CA THR A 281 -14.63 30.18 10.42
C THR A 281 -15.76 30.24 11.45
#